data_1559fa2ee69bb2d31b93a4c1a6ed9685
#
_entry.id   1559fa2ee69bb2d31b93a4c1a6ed9685
#
_cell.length_a   1.000
_cell.length_b   1.000
_cell.length_c   1.000
_cell.angle_alpha   90.00
_cell.angle_beta   90.00
_cell.angle_gamma   90.00
#
_symmetry.space_group_name_H-M   'P 1'
#
loop_
_entity.id
_entity.type
_entity.pdbx_description
1 polymer ?
#
loop_
_entity_poly.entity_id
_entity_poly.type
_entity_poly.pdbx_seq_one_letter_code
_entity_poly.pdbx_strand_id
1 'polypeptide(L)'
;MKLNKVKYFTNNDWIDKDKSTRMDLFKELIYVFIRPLLSRYSSRYLTMATLRKHKPYFVLPGRGIPYRTRRHWVSRLCHIKDATILVQGVRYGWEVLSWAKMRPKKIIGVDLFSFSETWDEISQYCQEKYNIEVEFQQASLESLSFLENCSINICVSDAVYEHCRDLNSVLKESFRVLKPGGVLYAAYGPLWFSAGGDHFSVRAGLQNSFNHLILNQKEYMKFVNYCSCKDEEYQGGRRYIEIDLFSKLTTQEYLELLKINGFKIDKMIIETNSRALAFKKQYPEKFSEIVEICYGKCDADDLIIQSNIVFCIKY
;
A
#
# COMPACT_ATOMS: atom_id res chain seq x y z
N MET A 1 12.85 14.35 -20.56
CA MET A 1 11.99 13.38 -21.27
C MET A 1 10.55 13.74 -20.88
N LYS A 2 9.79 14.42 -21.77
CA LYS A 2 8.40 14.80 -21.48
C LYS A 2 7.58 13.53 -21.39
N LEU A 3 7.07 13.23 -20.20
CA LEU A 3 6.05 12.21 -20.02
C LEU A 3 4.85 12.63 -20.87
N ASN A 4 4.52 11.84 -21.89
CA ASN A 4 3.28 12.02 -22.63
C ASN A 4 2.14 12.12 -21.62
N LYS A 5 1.32 13.19 -21.75
CA LYS A 5 0.11 13.39 -20.96
C LYS A 5 -0.69 12.09 -20.99
N VAL A 6 -0.63 11.35 -19.89
CA VAL A 6 -1.50 10.21 -19.72
C VAL A 6 -2.92 10.77 -19.65
N LYS A 7 -3.75 10.43 -20.61
CA LYS A 7 -5.13 10.89 -20.85
C LYS A 7 -6.12 10.62 -19.69
N TYR A 8 -5.63 10.49 -18.45
CA TYR A 8 -6.45 10.10 -17.30
C TYR A 8 -6.94 11.27 -16.46
N PHE A 9 -6.62 12.52 -16.82
CA PHE A 9 -7.01 13.68 -16.03
C PHE A 9 -7.45 14.83 -16.92
N THR A 10 -8.76 15.05 -16.97
CA THR A 10 -9.30 16.39 -17.14
C THR A 10 -9.06 17.14 -15.83
N ASN A 11 -8.78 18.42 -15.89
CA ASN A 11 -8.37 19.28 -14.76
C ASN A 11 -9.29 19.29 -13.50
N ASN A 12 -10.30 18.44 -13.43
CA ASN A 12 -11.28 18.38 -12.35
C ASN A 12 -11.54 16.98 -11.77
N ASP A 13 -10.96 15.91 -12.33
CA ASP A 13 -11.26 14.53 -11.91
C ASP A 13 -10.86 14.23 -10.46
N TRP A 14 -9.87 14.92 -9.92
CA TRP A 14 -9.44 14.76 -8.52
C TRP A 14 -10.37 15.47 -7.54
N ILE A 15 -11.03 16.59 -7.94
CA ILE A 15 -12.02 17.30 -7.12
C ILE A 15 -13.24 16.43 -6.86
N ASP A 16 -13.66 15.66 -7.84
CA ASP A 16 -14.81 14.75 -7.73
C ASP A 16 -14.50 13.53 -6.84
N LYS A 17 -13.26 13.04 -6.83
CA LYS A 17 -12.82 12.01 -5.88
C LYS A 17 -12.83 12.48 -4.42
N ASP A 18 -12.82 13.78 -4.18
CA ASP A 18 -12.94 14.35 -2.84
C ASP A 18 -14.38 14.28 -2.28
N LYS A 19 -15.38 13.98 -3.10
CA LYS A 19 -16.77 13.88 -2.69
C LYS A 19 -17.11 12.47 -2.20
N SER A 20 -17.17 12.26 -0.86
CA SER A 20 -17.80 11.05 -0.34
C SER A 20 -19.33 11.14 -0.52
N THR A 21 -19.93 10.12 -1.14
CA THR A 21 -21.38 10.06 -1.29
C THR A 21 -22.06 9.56 -0.01
N ARG A 22 -23.36 9.85 0.19
CA ARG A 22 -24.16 9.26 1.28
C ARG A 22 -24.15 7.72 1.19
N MET A 23 -24.05 7.17 -0.01
CA MET A 23 -23.98 5.74 -0.26
C MET A 23 -22.68 5.14 0.29
N ASP A 24 -21.55 5.85 0.21
CA ASP A 24 -20.27 5.38 0.75
C ASP A 24 -20.32 5.32 2.28
N LEU A 25 -20.97 6.28 2.92
CA LEU A 25 -21.20 6.27 4.37
C LEU A 25 -22.06 5.07 4.81
N PHE A 26 -23.10 4.77 4.06
CA PHE A 26 -23.97 3.64 4.34
C PHE A 26 -23.24 2.29 4.17
N LYS A 27 -22.46 2.15 3.09
CA LYS A 27 -21.59 0.98 2.89
C LYS A 27 -20.58 0.81 4.00
N GLU A 28 -19.96 1.90 4.47
CA GLU A 28 -19.03 1.85 5.60
C GLU A 28 -19.70 1.39 6.89
N LEU A 29 -20.90 1.86 7.19
CA LEU A 29 -21.67 1.43 8.36
C LEU A 29 -21.96 -0.08 8.30
N ILE A 30 -22.52 -0.57 7.19
CA ILE A 30 -22.76 -2.01 7.01
C ILE A 30 -21.45 -2.78 7.21
N TYR A 31 -20.37 -2.32 6.60
CA TYR A 31 -19.07 -2.97 6.68
C TYR A 31 -18.54 -3.08 8.12
N VAL A 32 -18.78 -2.06 8.96
CA VAL A 32 -18.42 -2.10 10.39
C VAL A 32 -19.09 -3.29 11.11
N PHE A 33 -20.35 -3.57 10.82
CA PHE A 33 -21.08 -4.66 11.45
C PHE A 33 -20.70 -6.05 10.91
N ILE A 34 -20.39 -6.17 9.63
CA ILE A 34 -20.08 -7.46 9.01
C ILE A 34 -18.60 -7.88 9.13
N ARG A 35 -17.70 -6.94 9.46
CA ARG A 35 -16.24 -7.19 9.56
C ARG A 35 -15.88 -8.42 10.44
N PRO A 36 -16.44 -8.61 11.64
CA PRO A 36 -16.09 -9.77 12.46
C PRO A 36 -16.43 -11.10 11.79
N LEU A 37 -17.57 -11.15 11.08
CA LEU A 37 -17.97 -12.34 10.32
C LEU A 37 -17.06 -12.57 9.12
N LEU A 38 -16.73 -11.52 8.37
CA LEU A 38 -15.76 -11.58 7.27
C LEU A 38 -14.39 -12.05 7.76
N SER A 39 -13.95 -11.53 8.90
CA SER A 39 -12.66 -11.93 9.50
C SER A 39 -12.64 -13.41 9.87
N ARG A 40 -13.69 -13.90 10.50
CA ARG A 40 -13.82 -15.33 10.83
C ARG A 40 -13.84 -16.21 9.58
N TYR A 41 -14.51 -15.74 8.51
CA TYR A 41 -14.54 -16.45 7.23
C TYR A 41 -13.17 -16.46 6.56
N SER A 42 -12.53 -15.30 6.41
CA SER A 42 -11.25 -15.17 5.71
C SER A 42 -10.09 -15.85 6.44
N SER A 43 -10.10 -15.89 7.78
CA SER A 43 -9.08 -16.57 8.58
C SER A 43 -8.98 -18.07 8.28
N ARG A 44 -10.04 -18.70 7.75
CA ARG A 44 -10.04 -20.12 7.41
C ARG A 44 -9.11 -20.47 6.25
N TYR A 45 -8.72 -19.50 5.45
CA TYR A 45 -7.83 -19.69 4.31
C TYR A 45 -6.36 -19.66 4.68
N LEU A 46 -6.02 -19.17 5.88
CA LEU A 46 -4.67 -19.03 6.37
C LEU A 46 -4.39 -20.07 7.45
N THR A 47 -3.20 -20.66 7.41
CA THR A 47 -2.72 -21.57 8.46
C THR A 47 -2.34 -20.80 9.72
N MET A 48 -2.08 -19.48 9.59
CA MET A 48 -1.62 -18.57 10.66
C MET A 48 -0.31 -19.02 11.31
N ALA A 49 0.39 -19.98 10.73
CA ALA A 49 1.66 -20.49 11.29
C ALA A 49 2.72 -19.39 11.38
N THR A 50 2.87 -18.61 10.31
CA THR A 50 3.76 -17.46 10.23
C THR A 50 3.35 -16.31 11.11
N LEU A 51 2.05 -16.17 11.38
CA LEU A 51 1.48 -15.04 12.13
C LEU A 51 1.30 -15.35 13.62
N ARG A 52 1.80 -16.49 14.12
CA ARG A 52 1.65 -16.88 15.55
C ARG A 52 2.17 -15.84 16.52
N LYS A 53 3.24 -15.11 16.14
CA LYS A 53 3.83 -14.05 16.96
C LYS A 53 3.06 -12.71 16.86
N HIS A 54 2.22 -12.56 15.84
CA HIS A 54 1.47 -11.35 15.53
C HIS A 54 0.04 -11.72 15.19
N LYS A 55 -0.81 -11.76 16.20
CA LYS A 55 -2.22 -12.01 15.96
C LYS A 55 -2.84 -10.81 15.22
N PRO A 56 -3.33 -11.00 13.98
CA PRO A 56 -4.00 -9.91 13.27
C PRO A 56 -5.27 -9.49 14.01
N TYR A 57 -5.57 -8.21 13.98
CA TYR A 57 -6.82 -7.67 14.49
C TYR A 57 -8.02 -8.13 13.64
N PHE A 58 -7.82 -8.13 12.31
CA PHE A 58 -8.74 -8.73 11.35
C PHE A 58 -7.98 -9.42 10.21
N VAL A 59 -8.58 -10.48 9.68
CA VAL A 59 -8.26 -11.05 8.36
C VAL A 59 -9.47 -10.81 7.46
N LEU A 60 -9.32 -10.03 6.41
CA LEU A 60 -10.44 -9.59 5.58
C LEU A 60 -10.23 -9.99 4.11
N PRO A 61 -11.30 -10.15 3.31
CA PRO A 61 -11.15 -10.27 1.86
C PRO A 61 -10.59 -8.93 1.30
N GLY A 62 -9.73 -9.03 0.30
CA GLY A 62 -8.88 -7.96 -0.20
C GLY A 62 -9.54 -6.61 -0.41
N ARG A 63 -8.81 -5.54 -0.09
CA ARG A 63 -9.22 -4.12 -0.16
C ARG A 63 -10.53 -3.82 0.58
N GLY A 64 -10.79 -4.56 1.66
CA GLY A 64 -12.06 -4.51 2.39
C GLY A 64 -12.22 -3.32 3.34
N ILE A 65 -11.19 -2.50 3.61
CA ILE A 65 -11.31 -1.40 4.57
C ILE A 65 -11.28 -0.07 3.84
N PRO A 66 -12.38 0.71 3.92
CA PRO A 66 -12.44 2.05 3.33
C PRO A 66 -11.34 2.98 3.88
N TYR A 67 -10.80 3.84 3.05
CA TYR A 67 -9.79 4.84 3.43
C TYR A 67 -10.24 5.69 4.63
N ARG A 68 -11.49 6.12 4.64
CA ARG A 68 -12.05 6.88 5.76
C ARG A 68 -11.95 6.15 7.10
N THR A 69 -12.26 4.85 7.12
CA THR A 69 -12.12 4.02 8.33
C THR A 69 -10.66 3.96 8.79
N ARG A 70 -9.72 3.79 7.85
CA ARG A 70 -8.28 3.78 8.13
C ARG A 70 -7.83 5.11 8.74
N ARG A 71 -8.22 6.25 8.16
CA ARG A 71 -7.93 7.60 8.67
C ARG A 71 -8.50 7.80 10.08
N HIS A 72 -9.75 7.35 10.30
CA HIS A 72 -10.38 7.40 11.62
C HIS A 72 -9.62 6.57 12.66
N TRP A 73 -9.05 5.42 12.29
CA TRP A 73 -8.23 4.65 13.24
C TRP A 73 -6.93 5.33 13.58
N VAL A 74 -6.29 6.01 12.64
CA VAL A 74 -5.13 6.87 12.93
C VAL A 74 -5.50 7.98 13.90
N SER A 75 -6.65 8.64 13.71
CA SER A 75 -7.10 9.73 14.60
C SER A 75 -7.41 9.29 16.03
N ARG A 76 -7.54 7.99 16.29
CA ARG A 76 -7.65 7.45 17.65
C ARG A 76 -6.32 7.25 18.34
N LEU A 77 -5.23 7.20 17.57
CA LEU A 77 -3.88 7.03 18.11
C LEU A 77 -3.16 8.37 18.36
N CYS A 78 -3.58 9.41 17.65
CA CYS A 78 -2.96 10.74 17.77
C CYS A 78 -3.93 11.87 17.40
N HIS A 79 -3.62 13.06 17.89
CA HIS A 79 -4.40 14.27 17.59
C HIS A 79 -4.00 14.80 16.20
N ILE A 80 -4.94 14.83 15.25
CA ILE A 80 -4.62 15.19 13.85
C ILE A 80 -4.56 16.71 13.65
N LYS A 81 -5.39 17.51 14.32
CA LYS A 81 -5.48 18.96 14.09
C LYS A 81 -4.15 19.71 14.25
N ASP A 82 -3.32 19.29 15.20
CA ASP A 82 -2.03 19.92 15.47
C ASP A 82 -0.86 19.15 14.86
N ALA A 83 -1.16 18.13 14.06
CA ALA A 83 -0.15 17.22 13.53
C ALA A 83 0.50 17.75 12.26
N THR A 84 1.80 17.54 12.14
CA THR A 84 2.51 17.51 10.87
C THR A 84 2.48 16.08 10.34
N ILE A 85 1.91 15.89 9.16
CA ILE A 85 1.75 14.58 8.52
C ILE A 85 2.74 14.46 7.36
N LEU A 86 3.55 13.39 7.36
CA LEU A 86 4.35 12.98 6.22
C LEU A 86 3.59 11.92 5.42
N VAL A 87 3.24 12.22 4.17
CA VAL A 87 2.62 11.29 3.24
C VAL A 87 3.70 10.74 2.31
N GLN A 88 3.95 9.45 2.39
CA GLN A 88 5.00 8.74 1.68
C GLN A 88 4.46 8.12 0.39
N GLY A 89 5.12 8.40 -0.77
CA GLY A 89 4.73 7.90 -2.08
C GLY A 89 3.44 8.53 -2.60
N VAL A 90 3.39 9.86 -2.61
CA VAL A 90 2.17 10.61 -2.94
C VAL A 90 1.77 10.57 -4.41
N ARG A 91 2.67 10.17 -5.31
CA ARG A 91 2.42 10.18 -6.76
C ARG A 91 1.78 11.52 -7.19
N TYR A 92 0.55 11.53 -7.67
CA TYR A 92 -0.18 12.74 -8.06
C TYR A 92 -0.67 13.59 -6.89
N GLY A 93 -0.51 13.16 -5.64
CA GLY A 93 -0.87 13.92 -4.45
C GLY A 93 -2.31 13.74 -3.94
N TRP A 94 -3.12 12.85 -4.53
CA TRP A 94 -4.54 12.72 -4.13
C TRP A 94 -4.77 12.21 -2.71
N GLU A 95 -3.85 11.42 -2.20
CA GLU A 95 -3.94 10.94 -0.82
C GLU A 95 -3.85 12.08 0.18
N VAL A 96 -3.12 13.14 -0.17
CA VAL A 96 -3.04 14.37 0.62
C VAL A 96 -4.41 14.96 0.89
N LEU A 97 -5.32 14.94 -0.11
CA LEU A 97 -6.69 15.45 0.04
C LEU A 97 -7.47 14.73 1.14
N SER A 98 -7.29 13.42 1.26
CA SER A 98 -7.98 12.62 2.28
C SER A 98 -7.52 12.98 3.70
N TRP A 99 -6.27 13.40 3.85
CA TRP A 99 -5.70 13.87 5.10
C TRP A 99 -6.04 15.34 5.36
N ALA A 100 -6.03 16.19 4.33
CA ALA A 100 -6.38 17.60 4.42
C ALA A 100 -7.80 17.83 4.97
N LYS A 101 -8.76 16.95 4.64
CA LYS A 101 -10.12 16.94 5.22
C LYS A 101 -10.15 16.84 6.74
N MET A 102 -9.14 16.25 7.34
CA MET A 102 -9.03 16.10 8.79
C MET A 102 -8.38 17.33 9.46
N ARG A 103 -7.99 18.32 8.66
CA ARG A 103 -7.43 19.61 9.09
C ARG A 103 -6.20 19.47 10.01
N PRO A 104 -5.13 18.78 9.57
CA PRO A 104 -3.85 18.80 10.28
C PRO A 104 -3.23 20.20 10.23
N LYS A 105 -2.18 20.43 11.00
CA LYS A 105 -1.40 21.67 10.93
C LYS A 105 -0.69 21.83 9.60
N LYS A 106 -0.04 20.77 9.12
CA LYS A 106 0.76 20.76 7.89
C LYS A 106 0.79 19.36 7.29
N ILE A 107 0.89 19.28 5.97
CA ILE A 107 1.13 18.01 5.25
C ILE A 107 2.40 18.16 4.41
N ILE A 108 3.27 17.16 4.46
CA ILE A 108 4.45 17.03 3.61
C ILE A 108 4.27 15.77 2.77
N GLY A 109 4.17 15.92 1.46
CA GLY A 109 4.07 14.82 0.51
C GLY A 109 5.44 14.53 -0.11
N VAL A 110 5.85 13.25 -0.14
CA VAL A 110 7.13 12.83 -0.71
C VAL A 110 6.93 11.75 -1.74
N ASP A 111 7.59 11.88 -2.90
CA ASP A 111 7.64 10.82 -3.91
C ASP A 111 9.01 10.78 -4.58
N LEU A 112 9.40 9.60 -5.07
CA LEU A 112 10.63 9.40 -5.84
C LEU A 112 10.59 10.14 -7.19
N PHE A 113 9.40 10.30 -7.75
CA PHE A 113 9.16 10.97 -9.03
C PHE A 113 8.43 12.29 -8.82
N SER A 114 8.78 13.31 -9.62
CA SER A 114 8.12 14.60 -9.58
C SER A 114 6.83 14.60 -10.40
N PHE A 115 5.79 15.21 -9.82
CA PHE A 115 4.49 15.46 -10.44
C PHE A 115 4.09 16.93 -10.19
N SER A 116 5.02 17.86 -10.40
CA SER A 116 4.95 19.26 -9.96
C SER A 116 3.66 19.96 -10.37
N GLU A 117 3.19 19.80 -11.62
CA GLU A 117 1.95 20.44 -12.09
C GLU A 117 0.75 20.09 -11.20
N THR A 118 0.58 18.78 -10.84
CA THR A 118 -0.52 18.33 -9.98
C THR A 118 -0.30 18.71 -8.52
N TRP A 119 0.95 18.72 -8.07
CA TRP A 119 1.30 19.07 -6.69
C TRP A 119 0.98 20.53 -6.37
N ASP A 120 1.29 21.44 -7.31
CA ASP A 120 0.99 22.86 -7.16
C ASP A 120 -0.52 23.11 -7.08
N GLU A 121 -1.30 22.47 -7.96
CA GLU A 121 -2.76 22.54 -7.95
C GLU A 121 -3.36 22.03 -6.61
N ILE A 122 -2.85 20.90 -6.11
CA ILE A 122 -3.34 20.31 -4.85
C ILE A 122 -2.95 21.17 -3.64
N SER A 123 -1.74 21.73 -3.64
CA SER A 123 -1.30 22.62 -2.56
C SER A 123 -2.20 23.86 -2.50
N GLN A 124 -2.44 24.50 -3.63
CA GLN A 124 -3.33 25.65 -3.72
C GLN A 124 -4.76 25.31 -3.27
N TYR A 125 -5.33 24.19 -3.76
CA TYR A 125 -6.66 23.76 -3.36
C TYR A 125 -6.76 23.46 -1.87
N CYS A 126 -5.76 22.82 -1.26
CA CYS A 126 -5.76 22.56 0.18
C CYS A 126 -5.69 23.86 0.98
N GLN A 127 -4.89 24.84 0.53
CA GLN A 127 -4.82 26.16 1.15
C GLN A 127 -6.14 26.88 1.07
N GLU A 128 -6.77 26.96 -0.10
CA GLU A 128 -8.04 27.68 -0.33
C GLU A 128 -9.22 27.04 0.42
N LYS A 129 -9.33 25.71 0.34
CA LYS A 129 -10.51 24.99 0.85
C LYS A 129 -10.42 24.62 2.33
N TYR A 130 -9.24 24.25 2.80
CA TYR A 130 -9.05 23.72 4.16
C TYR A 130 -8.22 24.64 5.06
N ASN A 131 -7.56 25.64 4.48
CA ASN A 131 -6.58 26.53 5.14
C ASN A 131 -5.42 25.71 5.75
N ILE A 132 -4.84 24.82 4.94
CA ILE A 132 -3.76 23.90 5.33
C ILE A 132 -2.58 24.10 4.42
N GLU A 133 -1.39 24.23 5.01
CA GLU A 133 -0.12 24.22 4.31
C GLU A 133 0.20 22.80 3.82
N VAL A 134 0.45 22.66 2.51
CA VAL A 134 0.89 21.43 1.88
C VAL A 134 2.16 21.68 1.11
N GLU A 135 3.21 20.95 1.43
CA GLU A 135 4.49 20.96 0.72
C GLU A 135 4.69 19.60 0.04
N PHE A 136 5.24 19.63 -1.17
CA PHE A 136 5.65 18.40 -1.86
C PHE A 136 7.16 18.43 -2.12
N GLN A 137 7.78 17.26 -1.96
CA GLN A 137 9.21 17.09 -2.17
C GLN A 137 9.49 15.85 -3.02
N GLN A 138 10.27 16.01 -4.09
CA GLN A 138 10.84 14.88 -4.79
C GLN A 138 12.05 14.36 -4.02
N ALA A 139 11.95 13.17 -3.43
CA ALA A 139 13.04 12.52 -2.69
C ALA A 139 12.81 11.01 -2.58
N SER A 140 13.90 10.27 -2.33
CA SER A 140 13.80 8.87 -1.91
C SER A 140 13.34 8.80 -0.45
N LEU A 141 12.42 7.88 -0.16
CA LEU A 141 12.01 7.58 1.22
C LEU A 141 13.13 6.94 2.05
N GLU A 142 14.16 6.42 1.40
CA GLU A 142 15.36 5.86 2.04
C GLU A 142 16.27 6.95 2.63
N SER A 143 16.05 8.24 2.26
CA SER A 143 16.83 9.39 2.74
C SER A 143 15.95 10.65 2.77
N LEU A 144 15.43 10.98 3.94
CA LEU A 144 14.63 12.17 4.20
C LEU A 144 15.46 13.28 4.86
N SER A 145 16.68 13.53 4.36
CA SER A 145 17.67 14.45 4.94
C SER A 145 17.20 15.89 5.09
N PHE A 146 16.18 16.30 4.32
CA PHE A 146 15.53 17.60 4.44
C PHE A 146 14.58 17.73 5.64
N LEU A 147 14.25 16.60 6.32
CA LEU A 147 13.43 16.59 7.52
C LEU A 147 14.31 16.41 8.78
N GLU A 148 14.05 17.24 9.76
CA GLU A 148 14.71 17.14 11.07
C GLU A 148 14.27 15.89 11.83
N ASN A 149 15.12 15.44 12.76
CA ASN A 149 14.77 14.36 13.68
C ASN A 149 13.56 14.77 14.54
N CYS A 150 12.65 13.85 14.76
CA CYS A 150 11.50 14.06 15.64
C CYS A 150 10.65 15.30 15.25
N SER A 151 10.52 15.61 13.95
CA SER A 151 9.73 16.74 13.45
C SER A 151 8.30 16.36 13.06
N ILE A 152 8.05 15.10 12.73
CA ILE A 152 6.80 14.57 12.19
C ILE A 152 5.96 13.91 13.30
N ASN A 153 4.65 14.17 13.31
CA ASN A 153 3.72 13.50 14.23
C ASN A 153 3.17 12.19 13.67
N ILE A 154 2.95 12.14 12.35
CA ILE A 154 2.31 11.01 11.69
C ILE A 154 3.01 10.76 10.35
N CYS A 155 3.53 9.55 10.14
CA CYS A 155 3.94 9.04 8.82
C CYS A 155 2.84 8.16 8.27
N VAL A 156 2.46 8.37 7.01
CA VAL A 156 1.40 7.60 6.35
C VAL A 156 1.85 7.14 4.98
N SER A 157 1.45 5.91 4.60
CA SER A 157 1.79 5.31 3.33
C SER A 157 0.64 4.43 2.83
N ASP A 158 0.21 4.63 1.61
CA ASP A 158 -0.79 3.78 0.95
C ASP A 158 -0.24 3.28 -0.41
N ALA A 159 -0.08 1.96 -0.58
CA ALA A 159 0.42 1.28 -1.78
C ALA A 159 1.84 1.71 -2.21
N VAL A 160 2.79 1.72 -1.27
CA VAL A 160 4.18 2.14 -1.50
C VAL A 160 5.20 1.13 -0.99
N TYR A 161 5.02 0.56 0.20
CA TYR A 161 6.03 -0.30 0.83
C TYR A 161 6.30 -1.59 0.03
N GLU A 162 5.36 -2.07 -0.75
CA GLU A 162 5.55 -3.16 -1.71
C GLU A 162 6.51 -2.80 -2.85
N HIS A 163 6.77 -1.51 -3.03
CA HIS A 163 7.68 -0.97 -4.05
C HIS A 163 9.04 -0.49 -3.49
N CYS A 164 9.27 -0.60 -2.18
CA CYS A 164 10.52 -0.18 -1.57
C CYS A 164 11.53 -1.33 -1.57
N ARG A 165 12.60 -1.23 -2.36
CA ARG A 165 13.66 -2.25 -2.40
C ARG A 165 14.39 -2.38 -1.07
N ASP A 166 14.74 -1.26 -0.47
CA ASP A 166 15.30 -1.19 0.88
C ASP A 166 14.27 -0.60 1.86
N LEU A 167 13.26 -1.40 2.17
CA LEU A 167 12.25 -1.01 3.15
C LEU A 167 12.86 -0.75 4.54
N ASN A 168 13.97 -1.41 4.87
CA ASN A 168 14.66 -1.19 6.15
C ASN A 168 15.13 0.26 6.29
N SER A 169 15.76 0.82 5.25
CA SER A 169 16.17 2.22 5.22
C SER A 169 14.98 3.18 5.25
N VAL A 170 13.89 2.87 4.54
CA VAL A 170 12.64 3.65 4.62
C VAL A 170 12.07 3.68 6.04
N LEU A 171 12.06 2.54 6.74
CA LEU A 171 11.56 2.46 8.11
C LEU A 171 12.48 3.16 9.10
N LYS A 172 13.81 3.09 8.92
CA LYS A 172 14.79 3.86 9.73
C LYS A 172 14.56 5.36 9.61
N GLU A 173 14.40 5.87 8.40
CA GLU A 173 14.11 7.29 8.16
C GLU A 173 12.74 7.69 8.73
N SER A 174 11.72 6.86 8.53
CA SER A 174 10.39 7.09 9.12
C SER A 174 10.47 7.14 10.65
N PHE A 175 11.25 6.25 11.28
CA PHE A 175 11.47 6.26 12.71
C PHE A 175 12.25 7.49 13.16
N ARG A 176 13.30 7.88 12.44
CA ARG A 176 14.11 9.07 12.75
C ARG A 176 13.27 10.34 12.79
N VAL A 177 12.47 10.57 11.74
CA VAL A 177 11.68 11.80 11.61
C VAL A 177 10.45 11.85 12.52
N LEU A 178 9.89 10.70 12.89
CA LEU A 178 8.76 10.65 13.83
C LEU A 178 9.16 11.12 15.23
N LYS A 179 8.29 11.88 15.87
CA LYS A 179 8.38 12.22 17.30
C LYS A 179 8.19 10.97 18.16
N PRO A 180 8.73 10.93 19.39
CA PRO A 180 8.32 9.94 20.38
C PRO A 180 6.79 9.94 20.53
N GLY A 181 6.17 8.77 20.56
CA GLY A 181 4.70 8.62 20.52
C GLY A 181 4.06 8.88 19.15
N GLY A 182 4.85 9.22 18.13
CA GLY A 182 4.36 9.42 16.77
C GLY A 182 3.84 8.14 16.13
N VAL A 183 2.94 8.28 15.16
CA VAL A 183 2.22 7.17 14.54
C VAL A 183 2.74 6.91 13.14
N LEU A 184 3.02 5.65 12.83
CA LEU A 184 3.20 5.13 11.48
C LEU A 184 1.96 4.34 11.08
N TYR A 185 1.30 4.76 9.99
CA TYR A 185 0.27 4.01 9.31
C TYR A 185 0.78 3.60 7.92
N ALA A 186 0.66 2.33 7.56
CA ALA A 186 0.94 1.87 6.22
C ALA A 186 -0.06 0.80 5.77
N ALA A 187 -0.50 0.92 4.51
CA ALA A 187 -1.28 -0.09 3.81
C ALA A 187 -0.60 -0.39 2.49
N TYR A 188 -0.15 -1.61 2.28
CA TYR A 188 0.69 -1.98 1.15
C TYR A 188 0.31 -3.34 0.57
N GLY A 189 0.39 -3.44 -0.75
CA GLY A 189 0.06 -4.59 -1.57
C GLY A 189 -0.59 -4.22 -2.92
N PRO A 190 -0.64 -5.19 -3.88
CA PRO A 190 -0.44 -6.62 -3.63
C PRO A 190 1.01 -6.95 -3.28
N LEU A 191 1.18 -7.88 -2.31
CA LEU A 191 2.50 -8.35 -1.91
C LEU A 191 3.10 -9.23 -3.01
N TRP A 192 4.44 -9.23 -3.14
CA TRP A 192 5.16 -9.89 -4.21
C TRP A 192 4.76 -11.37 -4.40
N PHE A 193 4.67 -12.14 -3.32
CA PHE A 193 4.34 -13.56 -3.40
C PHE A 193 2.87 -13.85 -3.70
N SER A 194 1.99 -12.87 -3.59
CA SER A 194 0.55 -13.04 -3.85
C SER A 194 0.22 -13.09 -5.35
N ALA A 195 -0.96 -13.58 -5.68
CA ALA A 195 -1.47 -13.56 -7.05
C ALA A 195 -1.44 -12.13 -7.62
N GLY A 196 -0.61 -11.92 -8.65
CA GLY A 196 -0.39 -10.60 -9.27
C GLY A 196 0.42 -9.64 -8.41
N GLY A 197 1.33 -10.13 -7.59
CA GLY A 197 2.25 -9.32 -6.81
C GLY A 197 3.18 -8.45 -7.66
N ASP A 198 3.36 -8.81 -8.91
CA ASP A 198 4.05 -8.01 -9.93
C ASP A 198 3.20 -6.86 -10.52
N HIS A 199 1.97 -6.68 -10.07
CA HIS A 199 0.97 -5.71 -10.57
C HIS A 199 0.61 -5.89 -12.06
N PHE A 200 1.09 -6.96 -12.69
CA PHE A 200 1.01 -7.18 -14.12
C PHE A 200 0.31 -8.50 -14.49
N SER A 201 0.75 -9.62 -13.94
CA SER A 201 0.30 -10.98 -14.33
C SER A 201 -1.21 -11.19 -14.22
N VAL A 202 -1.87 -10.55 -13.26
CA VAL A 202 -3.33 -10.64 -13.08
C VAL A 202 -4.15 -10.16 -14.28
N ARG A 203 -3.60 -9.25 -15.09
CA ARG A 203 -4.30 -8.68 -16.25
C ARG A 203 -4.42 -9.66 -17.40
N ALA A 204 -3.54 -10.67 -17.44
CA ALA A 204 -3.50 -11.69 -18.47
C ALA A 204 -4.42 -12.91 -18.19
N GLY A 205 -5.28 -12.83 -17.18
CA GLY A 205 -6.21 -13.91 -16.81
C GLY A 205 -5.80 -14.69 -15.56
N LEU A 206 -6.74 -15.47 -15.02
CA LEU A 206 -6.56 -16.17 -13.76
C LEU A 206 -5.37 -17.14 -13.79
N GLN A 207 -5.24 -17.90 -14.89
CA GLN A 207 -4.20 -18.91 -15.05
C GLN A 207 -2.76 -18.35 -15.02
N ASN A 208 -2.60 -17.03 -15.22
CA ASN A 208 -1.31 -16.35 -15.25
C ASN A 208 -0.96 -15.63 -13.94
N SER A 209 -1.84 -15.75 -12.93
CA SER A 209 -1.77 -14.93 -11.69
C SER A 209 -0.45 -15.04 -10.93
N PHE A 210 0.33 -16.08 -11.14
CA PHE A 210 1.61 -16.33 -10.48
C PHE A 210 2.78 -16.45 -11.45
N ASN A 211 2.66 -15.98 -12.71
CA ASN A 211 3.71 -16.10 -13.71
C ASN A 211 5.03 -15.47 -13.27
N HIS A 212 5.00 -14.40 -12.47
CA HIS A 212 6.19 -13.75 -11.91
C HIS A 212 6.97 -14.63 -10.91
N LEU A 213 6.37 -15.71 -10.38
CA LEU A 213 7.00 -16.64 -9.45
C LEU A 213 7.47 -17.92 -10.14
N ILE A 214 6.78 -18.35 -11.21
CA ILE A 214 6.99 -19.68 -11.83
C ILE A 214 7.81 -19.64 -13.11
N LEU A 215 7.76 -18.53 -13.87
CA LEU A 215 8.51 -18.41 -15.11
C LEU A 215 9.96 -18.00 -14.81
N ASN A 216 10.92 -18.55 -15.55
CA ASN A 216 12.26 -18.02 -15.51
C ASN A 216 12.28 -16.60 -16.12
N GLN A 217 13.35 -15.85 -15.86
CA GLN A 217 13.46 -14.44 -16.26
C GLN A 217 13.20 -14.20 -17.76
N LYS A 218 13.72 -15.09 -18.63
CA LYS A 218 13.57 -14.97 -20.09
C LYS A 218 12.13 -15.20 -20.53
N GLU A 219 11.48 -16.19 -19.97
CA GLU A 219 10.06 -16.51 -20.23
C GLU A 219 9.15 -15.43 -19.69
N TYR A 220 9.43 -14.96 -18.47
CA TYR A 220 8.68 -13.89 -17.84
C TYR A 220 8.75 -12.60 -18.67
N MET A 221 9.93 -12.19 -19.15
CA MET A 221 10.07 -11.01 -20.00
C MET A 221 9.39 -11.18 -21.36
N LYS A 222 9.35 -12.38 -21.94
CA LYS A 222 8.55 -12.66 -23.14
C LYS A 222 7.06 -12.49 -22.87
N PHE A 223 6.57 -13.00 -21.74
CA PHE A 223 5.19 -12.84 -21.30
C PHE A 223 4.82 -11.36 -21.09
N VAL A 224 5.68 -10.60 -20.39
CA VAL A 224 5.50 -9.16 -20.16
C VAL A 224 5.43 -8.40 -21.50
N ASN A 225 6.34 -8.67 -22.41
CA ASN A 225 6.36 -8.03 -23.73
C ASN A 225 5.09 -8.33 -24.53
N TYR A 226 4.70 -9.60 -24.59
CA TYR A 226 3.48 -10.02 -25.28
C TYR A 226 2.22 -9.32 -24.74
N CYS A 227 2.07 -9.24 -23.44
CA CYS A 227 0.91 -8.57 -22.82
C CYS A 227 0.95 -7.06 -23.01
N SER A 228 2.12 -6.42 -22.91
CA SER A 228 2.28 -4.97 -23.05
C SER A 228 1.97 -4.44 -24.46
N CYS A 229 2.07 -5.30 -25.49
CA CYS A 229 1.70 -4.93 -26.85
C CYS A 229 0.18 -4.85 -27.07
N LYS A 230 -0.63 -5.39 -26.15
CA LYS A 230 -2.08 -5.51 -26.30
C LYS A 230 -2.88 -4.38 -25.65
N ASP A 231 -2.28 -3.70 -24.67
CA ASP A 231 -3.01 -2.72 -23.86
C ASP A 231 -2.04 -1.66 -23.31
N GLU A 232 -2.33 -0.38 -23.56
CA GLU A 232 -1.54 0.76 -23.05
C GLU A 232 -1.48 0.78 -21.51
N GLU A 233 -2.50 0.27 -20.84
CA GLU A 233 -2.54 0.18 -19.38
C GLU A 233 -1.48 -0.78 -18.81
N TYR A 234 -1.08 -1.81 -19.57
CA TYR A 234 0.01 -2.71 -19.19
C TYR A 234 1.37 -2.01 -19.15
N GLN A 235 1.56 -0.93 -19.90
CA GLN A 235 2.86 -0.22 -19.92
C GLN A 235 3.21 0.38 -18.55
N GLY A 236 2.22 0.83 -17.78
CA GLY A 236 2.45 1.33 -16.42
C GLY A 236 3.03 0.26 -15.48
N GLY A 237 2.47 -0.95 -15.48
CA GLY A 237 2.97 -2.09 -14.70
C GLY A 237 4.34 -2.59 -15.16
N ARG A 238 4.59 -2.58 -16.48
CA ARG A 238 5.87 -2.94 -17.08
C ARG A 238 7.05 -2.15 -16.51
N ARG A 239 6.90 -0.85 -16.30
CA ARG A 239 7.95 0.00 -15.75
C ARG A 239 8.43 -0.48 -14.38
N TYR A 240 7.53 -0.91 -13.49
CA TYR A 240 7.91 -1.46 -12.18
C TYR A 240 8.74 -2.73 -12.31
N ILE A 241 8.43 -3.58 -13.33
CA ILE A 241 9.16 -4.80 -13.61
C ILE A 241 10.55 -4.48 -14.16
N GLU A 242 10.65 -3.57 -15.14
CA GLU A 242 11.90 -3.20 -15.80
C GLU A 242 12.94 -2.60 -14.84
N ILE A 243 12.49 -1.84 -13.86
CA ILE A 243 13.38 -1.23 -12.85
C ILE A 243 13.41 -2.02 -11.54
N ASP A 244 12.79 -3.19 -11.50
CA ASP A 244 12.68 -4.09 -10.32
C ASP A 244 12.26 -3.33 -9.04
N LEU A 245 11.17 -2.59 -9.12
CA LEU A 245 10.66 -1.78 -8.02
C LEU A 245 9.70 -2.59 -7.16
N PHE A 246 10.22 -3.60 -6.47
CA PHE A 246 9.47 -4.47 -5.55
C PHE A 246 10.31 -4.81 -4.33
N SER A 247 9.68 -4.84 -3.16
CA SER A 247 10.35 -5.23 -1.91
C SER A 247 10.63 -6.74 -1.82
N LYS A 248 9.80 -7.56 -2.45
CA LYS A 248 9.88 -9.04 -2.46
C LYS A 248 9.95 -9.68 -1.07
N LEU A 249 9.31 -9.05 -0.10
CA LEU A 249 9.25 -9.50 1.27
C LEU A 249 7.99 -10.35 1.55
N THR A 250 8.11 -11.30 2.45
CA THR A 250 6.99 -12.01 3.06
C THR A 250 6.28 -11.12 4.08
N THR A 251 5.05 -11.48 4.45
CA THR A 251 4.33 -10.79 5.53
C THR A 251 5.13 -10.77 6.83
N GLN A 252 5.80 -11.87 7.17
CA GLN A 252 6.62 -11.97 8.36
C GLN A 252 7.80 -10.98 8.32
N GLU A 253 8.52 -10.92 7.21
CA GLU A 253 9.67 -10.02 7.05
C GLU A 253 9.26 -8.56 7.17
N TYR A 254 8.12 -8.14 6.60
CA TYR A 254 7.58 -6.80 6.81
C TYR A 254 7.37 -6.47 8.29
N LEU A 255 6.79 -7.41 9.04
CA LEU A 255 6.50 -7.22 10.47
C LEU A 255 7.78 -7.21 11.33
N GLU A 256 8.76 -8.02 10.96
CA GLU A 256 10.06 -8.06 11.63
C GLU A 256 10.85 -6.76 11.40
N LEU A 257 10.85 -6.23 10.18
CA LEU A 257 11.47 -4.93 9.87
C LEU A 257 10.85 -3.79 10.65
N LEU A 258 9.54 -3.75 10.82
CA LEU A 258 8.88 -2.76 11.68
C LEU A 258 9.41 -2.83 13.12
N LYS A 259 9.52 -4.02 13.70
CA LYS A 259 10.01 -4.22 15.06
C LYS A 259 11.50 -3.88 15.23
N ILE A 260 12.33 -4.37 14.30
CA ILE A 260 13.79 -4.11 14.34
C ILE A 260 14.06 -2.61 14.30
N ASN A 261 13.22 -1.85 13.58
CA ASN A 261 13.31 -0.39 13.54
C ASN A 261 12.60 0.32 14.70
N GLY A 262 12.21 -0.39 15.76
CA GLY A 262 11.72 0.21 17.01
C GLY A 262 10.21 0.50 17.03
N PHE A 263 9.46 0.10 16.00
CA PHE A 263 8.02 0.30 15.97
C PHE A 263 7.27 -0.74 16.80
N LYS A 264 6.38 -0.30 17.66
CA LYS A 264 5.37 -1.17 18.28
C LYS A 264 4.12 -1.21 17.41
N ILE A 265 3.79 -2.40 16.93
CA ILE A 265 2.57 -2.63 16.18
C ILE A 265 1.37 -2.62 17.13
N ASP A 266 0.51 -1.59 17.03
CA ASP A 266 -0.73 -1.48 17.78
C ASP A 266 -1.82 -2.35 17.14
N LYS A 267 -1.94 -2.26 15.80
CA LYS A 267 -2.97 -2.98 15.04
C LYS A 267 -2.42 -3.43 13.70
N MET A 268 -2.73 -4.67 13.34
CA MET A 268 -2.42 -5.23 12.04
C MET A 268 -3.67 -5.88 11.44
N ILE A 269 -3.87 -5.66 10.14
CA ILE A 269 -4.93 -6.29 9.37
C ILE A 269 -4.29 -6.95 8.16
N ILE A 270 -4.72 -8.19 7.91
CA ILE A 270 -4.33 -8.99 6.75
C ILE A 270 -5.50 -8.97 5.78
N GLU A 271 -5.21 -8.73 4.50
CA GLU A 271 -6.21 -8.86 3.44
C GLU A 271 -5.88 -10.07 2.57
N THR A 272 -6.85 -10.98 2.38
CA THR A 272 -6.69 -12.17 1.53
C THR A 272 -6.99 -11.84 0.06
N ASN A 273 -6.27 -12.47 -0.84
CA ASN A 273 -6.40 -12.30 -2.28
C ASN A 273 -7.49 -13.23 -2.84
N SER A 274 -8.62 -12.65 -3.24
CA SER A 274 -9.73 -13.41 -3.84
C SER A 274 -9.33 -14.14 -5.12
N ARG A 275 -8.38 -13.59 -5.91
CA ARG A 275 -7.86 -14.20 -7.11
C ARG A 275 -6.96 -15.40 -6.80
N ALA A 276 -6.12 -15.31 -5.76
CA ALA A 276 -5.32 -16.45 -5.28
C ALA A 276 -6.22 -17.60 -4.81
N LEU A 277 -7.28 -17.27 -4.08
CA LEU A 277 -8.28 -18.26 -3.66
C LEU A 277 -9.01 -18.90 -4.84
N ALA A 278 -9.40 -18.11 -5.85
CA ALA A 278 -10.00 -18.62 -7.06
C ALA A 278 -9.02 -19.49 -7.86
N PHE A 279 -7.76 -19.10 -7.96
CA PHE A 279 -6.70 -19.89 -8.61
C PHE A 279 -6.50 -21.23 -7.89
N LYS A 280 -6.36 -21.23 -6.56
CA LYS A 280 -6.22 -22.44 -5.74
C LYS A 280 -7.41 -23.39 -5.93
N LYS A 281 -8.62 -22.85 -6.06
CA LYS A 281 -9.83 -23.65 -6.29
C LYS A 281 -9.88 -24.24 -7.70
N GLN A 282 -9.51 -23.47 -8.72
CA GLN A 282 -9.62 -23.87 -10.12
C GLN A 282 -8.43 -24.70 -10.60
N TYR A 283 -7.24 -24.47 -10.05
CA TYR A 283 -5.98 -25.10 -10.42
C TYR A 283 -5.22 -25.64 -9.18
N PRO A 284 -5.78 -26.59 -8.43
CA PRO A 284 -5.22 -27.02 -7.14
C PRO A 284 -3.82 -27.64 -7.28
N GLU A 285 -3.58 -28.43 -8.35
CA GLU A 285 -2.28 -29.03 -8.61
C GLU A 285 -1.21 -27.97 -8.89
N LYS A 286 -1.52 -27.00 -9.79
CA LYS A 286 -0.62 -25.88 -10.06
C LYS A 286 -0.34 -25.03 -8.83
N PHE A 287 -1.35 -24.85 -7.96
CA PHE A 287 -1.13 -24.13 -6.71
C PHE A 287 -0.16 -24.87 -5.79
N SER A 288 -0.24 -26.20 -5.72
CA SER A 288 0.69 -27.03 -4.95
C SER A 288 2.12 -26.96 -5.53
N GLU A 289 2.25 -27.00 -6.85
CA GLU A 289 3.55 -26.80 -7.54
C GLU A 289 4.16 -25.42 -7.20
N ILE A 290 3.34 -24.35 -7.14
CA ILE A 290 3.82 -23.01 -6.76
C ILE A 290 4.32 -22.99 -5.31
N VAL A 291 3.61 -23.66 -4.39
CA VAL A 291 4.06 -23.79 -3.00
C VAL A 291 5.43 -24.47 -2.93
N GLU A 292 5.67 -25.52 -3.74
CA GLU A 292 6.95 -26.22 -3.80
C GLU A 292 8.07 -25.32 -4.41
N ILE A 293 7.78 -24.62 -5.50
CA ILE A 293 8.72 -23.67 -6.15
C ILE A 293 9.13 -22.55 -5.18
N CYS A 294 8.21 -22.13 -4.35
CA CYS A 294 8.42 -21.06 -3.38
C CYS A 294 8.97 -21.55 -2.04
N TYR A 295 9.16 -22.87 -1.86
CA TYR A 295 9.68 -23.43 -0.61
C TYR A 295 11.00 -22.76 -0.19
N GLY A 296 11.09 -22.35 1.07
CA GLY A 296 12.23 -21.61 1.61
C GLY A 296 12.30 -20.13 1.26
N LYS A 297 11.39 -19.63 0.40
CA LYS A 297 11.28 -18.20 0.04
C LYS A 297 10.06 -17.55 0.68
N CYS A 298 8.95 -18.24 0.75
CA CYS A 298 7.72 -17.78 1.41
C CYS A 298 6.89 -19.00 1.86
N ASP A 299 5.91 -18.73 2.71
CA ASP A 299 4.93 -19.73 3.14
C ASP A 299 3.70 -19.75 2.21
N ALA A 300 2.94 -20.84 2.27
CA ALA A 300 1.70 -20.97 1.51
C ALA A 300 0.68 -19.85 1.84
N ASP A 301 0.72 -19.29 3.05
CA ASP A 301 -0.11 -18.16 3.45
C ASP A 301 0.25 -16.90 2.66
N ASP A 302 1.55 -16.64 2.36
CA ASP A 302 1.98 -15.47 1.59
C ASP A 302 1.44 -15.48 0.16
N LEU A 303 1.22 -16.66 -0.43
CA LEU A 303 0.58 -16.79 -1.75
C LEU A 303 -0.88 -16.34 -1.73
N ILE A 304 -1.52 -16.34 -0.56
CA ILE A 304 -2.93 -15.98 -0.36
C ILE A 304 -3.08 -14.57 0.21
N ILE A 305 -2.08 -14.03 0.91
CA ILE A 305 -2.12 -12.70 1.50
C ILE A 305 -1.89 -11.66 0.41
N GLN A 306 -2.90 -10.80 0.18
CA GLN A 306 -2.81 -9.73 -0.81
C GLN A 306 -2.08 -8.50 -0.28
N SER A 307 -2.39 -8.09 0.94
CA SER A 307 -1.92 -6.84 1.51
C SER A 307 -1.91 -6.86 3.03
N ASN A 308 -1.10 -6.00 3.60
CA ASN A 308 -1.07 -5.73 5.03
C ASN A 308 -1.45 -4.27 5.29
N ILE A 309 -2.14 -4.04 6.39
CA ILE A 309 -2.42 -2.70 6.91
C ILE A 309 -1.93 -2.68 8.35
N VAL A 310 -1.02 -1.79 8.65
CA VAL A 310 -0.39 -1.68 9.97
C VAL A 310 -0.58 -0.29 10.56
N PHE A 311 -0.78 -0.27 11.87
CA PHE A 311 -0.80 0.93 12.69
C PHE A 311 0.24 0.73 13.78
N CYS A 312 1.26 1.57 13.79
CA CYS A 312 2.41 1.43 14.66
C CYS A 312 2.67 2.72 15.43
N ILE A 313 3.31 2.60 16.57
CA ILE A 313 3.70 3.72 17.43
C ILE A 313 5.21 3.67 17.63
N LYS A 314 5.88 4.82 17.50
CA LYS A 314 7.27 5.00 17.90
C LYS A 314 7.33 5.16 19.42
N TYR A 315 8.07 4.28 20.08
CA TYR A 315 8.38 4.37 21.50
C TYR A 315 9.73 4.98 21.78
#